data_4f916fd685de52e8ae290f67f823b2d4
#
_entry.id   4f916fd685de52e8ae290f67f823b2d4
#
_cell.length_a   1.000
_cell.length_b   1.000
_cell.length_c   1.000
_cell.angle_alpha   90.00
_cell.angle_beta   90.00
_cell.angle_gamma   90.00
#
_symmetry.space_group_name_H-M   'P 1'
#
loop_
_entity.id
_entity.type
_entity.pdbx_description
1 polymer ?
#
loop_
_entity_poly.entity_id
_entity_poly.type
_entity_poly.pdbx_seq_one_letter_code
_entity_poly.pdbx_strand_id
1 'polypeptide(L)'
;MSGRIVKVSGPLVVAEGMEDANMADVVRVGKQQLIGEILNMTGGSASIQVYEETSGLGPGAEVTTTGMPLSVELGPGMLEGIYDGIQRPLTEIRKLCGETIARGVQVPALNREKKWDFVPTVQAGDKLSGGDVIGTVQETSAVLHKIMVPPNVAGTVKEIKSGSFTVTETVCVLETAKGEENLTLMQKWPVRVARPYDRKFTPSQPLMTGQRIIDTMFPLAKGGTAAVPGPFGSGKTVVQHQLAKWSDVDIVVYIGCGERGNEMTDVLMEFPELHDPNTGEPLMKRTVLIANTSDMPVAAREASIYTGITIAEYFRDMGYDVAVIADSTSRWAEALREMSGRLEEMPGDEGYPAYLASRLAQFYERAGCVECLGADERRGSLTAIGAVSPPGGDISEPVSQATMRIVKVFWGLDASLAYARHFPAINWLTSYSLYLDTLRGWCDENLGRSFMLNRGRAMALLQKEAELQEIVKLVGQDALSPTDNLTLESAKMIREDFLQQNAFLENDQYSSFDRQARLLELILRYKDLCDAAIARGADIWKLYAIAARAAIGRAKTVPAESYQDVYAQIEADMEQQIEEVAKEAEAE
;
A
#
# COMPACT_ATOMS: atom_id res chain seq x y z
N MET A 1 14.95 0.81 37.73
CA MET A 1 15.78 -0.28 38.30
C MET A 1 16.38 -1.10 37.19
N SER A 2 17.46 -1.83 37.43
CA SER A 2 18.13 -2.61 36.41
C SER A 2 17.98 -4.10 36.71
N GLY A 3 17.41 -4.84 35.78
CA GLY A 3 17.41 -6.30 35.79
C GLY A 3 18.76 -6.87 35.29
N ARG A 4 18.89 -8.19 35.38
CA ARG A 4 20.07 -8.91 34.90
C ARG A 4 19.68 -10.06 33.98
N ILE A 5 20.42 -10.22 32.90
CA ILE A 5 20.25 -11.32 31.95
C ILE A 5 20.53 -12.65 32.64
N VAL A 6 19.64 -13.63 32.46
CA VAL A 6 19.82 -15.01 32.92
C VAL A 6 19.92 -16.00 31.74
N LYS A 7 19.32 -15.68 30.58
CA LYS A 7 19.36 -16.53 29.37
C LYS A 7 19.45 -15.66 28.12
N VAL A 8 20.22 -16.11 27.13
CA VAL A 8 20.28 -15.52 25.79
C VAL A 8 20.05 -16.65 24.78
N SER A 9 19.08 -16.46 23.87
CA SER A 9 18.74 -17.41 22.81
C SER A 9 18.48 -16.67 21.51
N GLY A 10 19.55 -16.38 20.75
CA GLY A 10 19.45 -15.51 19.58
C GLY A 10 18.94 -14.11 19.99
N PRO A 11 17.94 -13.54 19.31
CA PRO A 11 17.39 -12.22 19.66
C PRO A 11 16.55 -12.22 20.94
N LEU A 12 16.24 -13.39 21.51
CA LEU A 12 15.49 -13.49 22.76
C LEU A 12 16.45 -13.49 23.95
N VAL A 13 16.21 -12.57 24.87
CA VAL A 13 16.94 -12.42 26.13
C VAL A 13 15.93 -12.54 27.28
N VAL A 14 16.28 -13.31 28.31
CA VAL A 14 15.48 -13.39 29.54
C VAL A 14 16.26 -12.67 30.63
N ALA A 15 15.62 -11.74 31.32
CA ALA A 15 16.18 -10.99 32.43
C ALA A 15 15.30 -11.11 33.69
N GLU A 16 15.94 -11.18 34.85
CA GLU A 16 15.30 -11.16 36.18
C GLU A 16 15.49 -9.79 36.84
N GLY A 17 14.67 -9.49 37.85
CA GLY A 17 14.71 -8.21 38.56
C GLY A 17 14.01 -7.08 37.77
N MET A 18 12.97 -7.42 37.03
CA MET A 18 12.24 -6.50 36.16
C MET A 18 10.82 -6.17 36.68
N GLU A 19 10.64 -6.19 38.00
CA GLU A 19 9.32 -6.02 38.66
C GLU A 19 8.67 -4.66 38.38
N ASP A 20 9.48 -3.63 38.06
CA ASP A 20 9.01 -2.26 37.78
C ASP A 20 8.75 -2.00 36.28
N ALA A 21 8.98 -3.00 35.44
CA ALA A 21 8.75 -2.89 33.99
C ALA A 21 7.35 -3.36 33.59
N ASN A 22 6.87 -2.89 32.46
CA ASN A 22 5.60 -3.31 31.88
C ASN A 22 5.81 -4.08 30.59
N MET A 23 4.80 -4.88 30.20
CA MET A 23 4.77 -5.48 28.86
C MET A 23 4.84 -4.39 27.80
N ALA A 24 5.55 -4.67 26.72
CA ALA A 24 5.83 -3.77 25.61
C ALA A 24 6.76 -2.59 25.94
N ASP A 25 7.29 -2.47 27.16
CA ASP A 25 8.32 -1.46 27.44
C ASP A 25 9.57 -1.72 26.61
N VAL A 26 10.13 -0.63 26.06
CA VAL A 26 11.46 -0.65 25.47
C VAL A 26 12.51 -0.73 26.58
N VAL A 27 13.49 -1.59 26.40
CA VAL A 27 14.61 -1.80 27.31
C VAL A 27 15.95 -1.56 26.62
N ARG A 28 16.95 -1.26 27.43
CA ARG A 28 18.35 -1.16 27.01
C ARG A 28 19.11 -2.34 27.57
N VAL A 29 19.76 -3.12 26.71
CA VAL A 29 20.35 -4.41 27.03
C VAL A 29 21.87 -4.36 26.92
N GLY A 30 22.55 -4.71 28.00
CA GLY A 30 24.00 -4.83 28.09
C GLY A 30 24.74 -3.51 28.00
N LYS A 31 26.09 -3.60 27.98
CA LYS A 31 26.97 -2.42 27.90
C LYS A 31 26.80 -1.59 26.63
N GLN A 32 26.40 -2.22 25.53
CA GLN A 32 26.18 -1.55 24.25
C GLN A 32 24.82 -0.87 24.16
N GLN A 33 23.97 -1.01 25.20
CA GLN A 33 22.64 -0.40 25.27
C GLN A 33 21.74 -0.78 24.07
N LEU A 34 21.79 -2.08 23.68
CA LEU A 34 20.99 -2.59 22.58
C LEU A 34 19.51 -2.37 22.87
N ILE A 35 18.76 -2.02 21.82
CA ILE A 35 17.32 -1.78 21.95
C ILE A 35 16.59 -3.11 21.97
N GLY A 36 15.71 -3.31 22.96
CA GLY A 36 14.82 -4.45 23.05
C GLY A 36 13.44 -4.05 23.52
N GLU A 37 12.48 -4.96 23.42
CA GLU A 37 11.09 -4.81 23.87
C GLU A 37 10.71 -6.01 24.72
N ILE A 38 9.98 -5.77 25.80
CA ILE A 38 9.46 -6.83 26.65
C ILE A 38 8.25 -7.47 25.99
N LEU A 39 8.36 -8.75 25.63
CA LEU A 39 7.28 -9.52 25.00
C LEU A 39 6.38 -10.21 26.02
N ASN A 40 6.96 -10.70 27.12
CA ASN A 40 6.23 -11.43 28.16
C ASN A 40 6.89 -11.21 29.52
N MET A 41 6.08 -11.26 30.55
CA MET A 41 6.53 -11.17 31.94
C MET A 41 5.94 -12.30 32.76
N THR A 42 6.78 -12.96 33.55
CA THR A 42 6.36 -14.02 34.46
C THR A 42 7.03 -13.79 35.83
N GLY A 43 6.27 -13.30 36.79
CA GLY A 43 6.83 -12.82 38.06
C GLY A 43 7.75 -11.62 37.81
N GLY A 44 8.96 -11.65 38.38
CA GLY A 44 9.98 -10.63 38.16
C GLY A 44 10.90 -10.91 36.94
N SER A 45 10.58 -11.90 36.12
CA SER A 45 11.32 -12.29 34.91
C SER A 45 10.66 -11.74 33.66
N ALA A 46 11.43 -11.11 32.77
CA ALA A 46 10.98 -10.57 31.49
C ALA A 46 11.65 -11.30 30.31
N SER A 47 10.83 -11.74 29.37
CA SER A 47 11.30 -12.19 28.04
C SER A 47 11.37 -10.99 27.10
N ILE A 48 12.59 -10.69 26.64
CA ILE A 48 12.93 -9.49 25.90
C ILE A 48 13.36 -9.88 24.51
N GLN A 49 12.77 -9.26 23.51
CA GLN A 49 13.21 -9.35 22.13
C GLN A 49 14.15 -8.18 21.82
N VAL A 50 15.38 -8.48 21.43
CA VAL A 50 16.36 -7.47 21.08
C VAL A 50 16.29 -7.19 19.57
N TYR A 51 16.23 -5.94 19.18
CA TYR A 51 16.15 -5.47 17.80
C TYR A 51 17.48 -5.46 17.04
N GLU A 52 18.53 -5.86 17.70
CA GLU A 52 19.90 -5.88 17.18
C GLU A 52 20.52 -7.26 17.43
N GLU A 53 21.69 -7.49 16.83
CA GLU A 53 22.43 -8.73 17.05
C GLU A 53 22.92 -8.85 18.49
N THR A 54 22.64 -9.98 19.12
CA THR A 54 22.93 -10.25 20.54
C THR A 54 24.27 -10.94 20.79
N SER A 55 25.10 -11.15 19.76
CA SER A 55 26.41 -11.78 19.91
C SER A 55 27.26 -11.04 20.96
N GLY A 56 27.81 -11.80 21.90
CA GLY A 56 28.61 -11.26 23.02
C GLY A 56 27.81 -10.80 24.24
N LEU A 57 26.46 -10.87 24.21
CA LEU A 57 25.63 -10.79 25.42
C LEU A 57 25.70 -12.12 26.19
N GLY A 58 25.68 -12.02 27.50
CA GLY A 58 25.67 -13.20 28.37
C GLY A 58 25.01 -12.96 29.71
N PRO A 59 24.79 -14.02 30.51
CA PRO A 59 24.21 -13.92 31.84
C PRO A 59 24.99 -12.91 32.72
N GLY A 60 24.23 -12.16 33.51
CA GLY A 60 24.75 -11.12 34.41
C GLY A 60 24.86 -9.73 33.78
N ALA A 61 24.69 -9.58 32.44
CA ALA A 61 24.63 -8.26 31.82
C ALA A 61 23.36 -7.50 32.26
N GLU A 62 23.48 -6.18 32.35
CA GLU A 62 22.45 -5.30 32.86
C GLU A 62 21.36 -5.04 31.81
N VAL A 63 20.10 -4.92 32.28
CA VAL A 63 18.95 -4.53 31.46
C VAL A 63 18.21 -3.40 32.17
N THR A 64 17.99 -2.29 31.49
CA THR A 64 17.26 -1.14 32.03
C THR A 64 16.01 -0.85 31.22
N THR A 65 14.88 -0.66 31.90
CA THR A 65 13.64 -0.23 31.22
C THR A 65 13.64 1.27 30.96
N THR A 66 13.01 1.68 29.86
CA THR A 66 12.75 3.09 29.54
C THR A 66 11.40 3.55 30.11
N GLY A 67 10.56 2.61 30.57
CA GLY A 67 9.19 2.88 31.03
C GLY A 67 8.23 3.34 29.93
N MET A 68 8.60 3.17 28.67
CA MET A 68 7.78 3.55 27.53
C MET A 68 7.81 2.45 26.45
N PRO A 69 6.67 2.20 25.76
CA PRO A 69 6.60 1.26 24.67
C PRO A 69 7.38 1.77 23.45
N LEU A 70 7.65 0.86 22.50
CA LEU A 70 8.24 1.21 21.21
C LEU A 70 7.37 2.27 20.53
N SER A 71 7.95 3.45 20.32
CA SER A 71 7.24 4.63 19.82
C SER A 71 8.00 5.25 18.68
N VAL A 72 7.26 5.83 17.74
CA VAL A 72 7.81 6.62 16.63
C VAL A 72 7.76 8.10 16.95
N GLU A 73 8.70 8.84 16.39
CA GLU A 73 8.72 10.31 16.40
C GLU A 73 7.97 10.82 15.16
N LEU A 74 6.93 11.59 15.38
CA LEU A 74 6.02 12.10 14.35
C LEU A 74 6.14 13.62 14.29
N GLY A 75 6.63 14.15 13.19
CA GLY A 75 6.87 15.57 13.01
C GLY A 75 7.50 15.87 11.64
N PRO A 76 7.76 17.15 11.31
CA PRO A 76 8.35 17.52 10.03
C PRO A 76 9.77 16.94 9.88
N GLY A 77 10.07 16.46 8.69
CA GLY A 77 11.33 15.78 8.34
C GLY A 77 11.22 14.27 8.20
N MET A 78 9.99 13.71 8.22
CA MET A 78 9.76 12.29 7.91
C MET A 78 9.75 12.02 6.41
N LEU A 79 9.20 12.93 5.61
CA LEU A 79 9.19 12.80 4.15
C LEU A 79 10.62 12.84 3.60
N GLU A 80 10.83 12.14 2.48
CA GLU A 80 12.17 11.88 1.91
C GLU A 80 13.06 11.01 2.82
N GLY A 81 12.54 10.58 3.98
CA GLY A 81 13.27 9.77 4.94
C GLY A 81 13.32 8.30 4.55
N ILE A 82 14.48 7.67 4.84
CA ILE A 82 14.71 6.24 4.71
C ILE A 82 15.05 5.71 6.09
N TYR A 83 14.16 4.88 6.64
CA TYR A 83 14.26 4.38 8.00
C TYR A 83 14.39 2.87 8.05
N ASP A 84 14.95 2.34 9.14
CA ASP A 84 14.84 0.92 9.45
C ASP A 84 13.50 0.60 10.16
N GLY A 85 13.33 -0.68 10.56
CA GLY A 85 12.09 -1.16 11.18
C GLY A 85 11.71 -0.49 12.51
N ILE A 86 12.63 0.19 13.18
CA ILE A 86 12.40 0.92 14.44
C ILE A 86 12.61 2.43 14.29
N GLN A 87 12.46 2.93 13.08
CA GLN A 87 12.56 4.36 12.72
C GLN A 87 13.96 4.96 12.93
N ARG A 88 15.05 4.19 12.82
CA ARG A 88 16.38 4.80 12.77
C ARG A 88 16.68 5.26 11.33
N PRO A 89 17.10 6.52 11.10
CA PRO A 89 17.37 7.03 9.75
C PRO A 89 18.64 6.39 9.19
N LEU A 90 18.50 5.58 8.14
CA LEU A 90 19.60 4.81 7.53
C LEU A 90 20.67 5.71 6.90
N THR A 91 20.27 6.86 6.36
CA THR A 91 21.20 7.84 5.80
C THR A 91 22.14 8.43 6.86
N GLU A 92 21.63 8.71 8.06
CA GLU A 92 22.45 9.22 9.17
C GLU A 92 23.31 8.11 9.78
N ILE A 93 22.79 6.90 9.89
CA ILE A 93 23.59 5.73 10.34
C ILE A 93 24.77 5.51 9.39
N ARG A 94 24.54 5.60 8.07
CA ARG A 94 25.61 5.46 7.07
C ARG A 94 26.70 6.52 7.21
N LYS A 95 26.35 7.75 7.53
CA LYS A 95 27.33 8.82 7.79
C LYS A 95 28.20 8.54 9.02
N LEU A 96 27.62 7.92 10.07
CA LEU A 96 28.32 7.63 11.33
C LEU A 96 29.13 6.34 11.28
N CYS A 97 28.64 5.28 10.65
CA CYS A 97 29.16 3.93 10.73
C CYS A 97 29.71 3.40 9.40
N GLY A 98 29.59 4.16 8.31
CA GLY A 98 29.93 3.68 6.96
C GLY A 98 28.89 2.71 6.42
N GLU A 99 29.32 1.62 5.79
CA GLU A 99 28.45 0.70 5.06
C GLU A 99 27.80 -0.39 5.94
N THR A 100 28.12 -0.42 7.24
CA THR A 100 27.58 -1.41 8.19
C THR A 100 26.86 -0.71 9.33
N ILE A 101 25.76 -1.30 9.80
CA ILE A 101 25.03 -0.81 10.98
C ILE A 101 25.76 -1.32 12.22
N ALA A 102 26.46 -0.43 12.94
CA ALA A 102 27.11 -0.80 14.20
C ALA A 102 26.06 -1.00 15.30
N ARG A 103 26.29 -1.99 16.16
CA ARG A 103 25.41 -2.30 17.29
C ARG A 103 25.36 -1.18 18.32
N GLY A 104 24.17 -0.90 18.85
CA GLY A 104 23.96 0.14 19.85
C GLY A 104 23.98 1.56 19.31
N VAL A 105 24.01 1.74 17.97
CA VAL A 105 23.94 3.07 17.36
C VAL A 105 22.61 3.73 17.69
N GLN A 106 22.69 4.90 18.29
CA GLN A 106 21.53 5.72 18.61
C GLN A 106 21.55 6.98 17.75
N VAL A 107 20.57 7.09 16.88
CA VAL A 107 20.36 8.28 16.04
C VAL A 107 18.91 8.71 16.21
N PRO A 108 18.65 9.99 16.52
CA PRO A 108 17.28 10.51 16.55
C PRO A 108 16.58 10.27 15.21
N ALA A 109 15.30 9.88 15.24
CA ALA A 109 14.53 9.64 14.02
C ALA A 109 14.36 10.92 13.19
N LEU A 110 14.11 12.05 13.85
CA LEU A 110 14.02 13.35 13.23
C LEU A 110 15.27 14.17 13.48
N ASN A 111 15.69 14.98 12.50
CA ASN A 111 16.84 15.84 12.61
C ASN A 111 16.61 16.91 13.71
N ARG A 112 17.52 16.97 14.71
CA ARG A 112 17.42 17.88 15.85
C ARG A 112 17.96 19.28 15.59
N GLU A 113 18.72 19.46 14.52
CA GLU A 113 19.39 20.72 14.18
C GLU A 113 18.64 21.50 13.10
N LYS A 114 17.92 20.81 12.23
CA LYS A 114 17.14 21.43 11.16
C LYS A 114 16.05 22.30 11.75
N LYS A 115 15.99 23.54 11.31
CA LYS A 115 14.93 24.48 11.67
C LYS A 115 13.83 24.49 10.62
N TRP A 116 12.61 24.68 11.10
CA TRP A 116 11.39 24.70 10.31
C TRP A 116 10.63 25.99 10.60
N ASP A 117 10.15 26.64 9.57
CA ASP A 117 9.37 27.87 9.70
C ASP A 117 7.94 27.52 10.11
N PHE A 118 7.62 27.74 11.37
CA PHE A 118 6.33 27.46 11.96
C PHE A 118 5.41 28.68 11.90
N VAL A 119 4.25 28.49 11.29
CA VAL A 119 3.19 29.50 11.18
C VAL A 119 2.02 29.08 12.05
N PRO A 120 1.72 29.80 13.17
CA PRO A 120 0.61 29.46 14.03
C PRO A 120 -0.74 29.71 13.36
N THR A 121 -1.73 28.88 13.66
CA THR A 121 -3.12 28.99 13.20
C THR A 121 -4.08 29.31 14.35
N VAL A 122 -3.60 29.30 15.58
CA VAL A 122 -4.35 29.61 16.80
C VAL A 122 -3.66 30.72 17.58
N GLN A 123 -4.35 31.28 18.57
CA GLN A 123 -3.84 32.38 19.41
C GLN A 123 -3.99 32.09 20.91
N ALA A 124 -3.33 32.87 21.73
CA ALA A 124 -3.43 32.75 23.19
C ALA A 124 -4.90 32.96 23.63
N GLY A 125 -5.37 32.09 24.50
CA GLY A 125 -6.75 32.02 24.99
C GLY A 125 -7.65 31.02 24.27
N ASP A 126 -7.24 30.48 23.11
CA ASP A 126 -8.01 29.45 22.41
C ASP A 126 -8.04 28.15 23.21
N LYS A 127 -9.19 27.49 23.23
CA LYS A 127 -9.36 26.17 23.84
C LYS A 127 -9.13 25.11 22.77
N LEU A 128 -8.21 24.19 23.05
CA LEU A 128 -7.81 23.13 22.15
C LEU A 128 -8.06 21.74 22.76
N SER A 129 -8.37 20.82 21.89
CA SER A 129 -8.50 19.39 22.17
C SER A 129 -7.51 18.57 21.33
N GLY A 130 -7.37 17.28 21.67
CA GLY A 130 -6.51 16.39 20.91
C GLY A 130 -6.88 16.39 19.42
N GLY A 131 -5.87 16.54 18.56
CA GLY A 131 -6.04 16.61 17.12
C GLY A 131 -6.21 17.99 16.53
N ASP A 132 -6.49 19.03 17.32
CA ASP A 132 -6.57 20.41 16.81
C ASP A 132 -5.23 20.87 16.22
N VAL A 133 -5.28 21.56 15.09
CA VAL A 133 -4.09 22.10 14.42
C VAL A 133 -3.67 23.40 15.08
N ILE A 134 -2.45 23.45 15.61
CA ILE A 134 -1.88 24.66 16.25
C ILE A 134 -1.10 25.52 15.26
N GLY A 135 -0.68 24.97 14.14
CA GLY A 135 0.07 25.68 13.12
C GLY A 135 0.55 24.77 12.01
N THR A 136 1.27 25.32 11.07
CA THR A 136 1.75 24.62 9.88
C THR A 136 3.23 24.84 9.63
N VAL A 137 3.85 23.88 8.94
CA VAL A 137 5.23 23.92 8.46
C VAL A 137 5.25 23.42 7.03
N GLN A 138 5.87 24.14 6.10
CA GLN A 138 6.09 23.63 4.75
C GLN A 138 7.22 22.60 4.78
N GLU A 139 6.87 21.31 4.76
CA GLU A 139 7.87 20.22 4.85
C GLU A 139 8.53 19.97 3.51
N THR A 140 7.74 19.78 2.46
CA THR A 140 8.20 19.66 1.07
C THR A 140 7.39 20.59 0.16
N SER A 141 7.75 20.70 -1.11
CA SER A 141 6.94 21.47 -2.08
C SER A 141 5.51 20.91 -2.24
N ALA A 142 5.33 19.62 -1.98
CA ALA A 142 4.05 18.92 -2.13
C ALA A 142 3.21 18.87 -0.84
N VAL A 143 3.84 18.95 0.34
CA VAL A 143 3.16 18.65 1.62
C VAL A 143 3.32 19.79 2.63
N LEU A 144 2.19 20.32 3.06
CA LEU A 144 2.06 21.24 4.18
C LEU A 144 1.82 20.45 5.47
N HIS A 145 2.85 20.36 6.31
CA HIS A 145 2.78 19.62 7.56
C HIS A 145 1.95 20.37 8.60
N LYS A 146 0.88 19.76 9.08
CA LYS A 146 0.02 20.31 10.14
C LYS A 146 0.50 19.85 11.50
N ILE A 147 0.87 20.77 12.36
CA ILE A 147 1.27 20.48 13.73
C ILE A 147 0.01 20.38 14.58
N MET A 148 -0.24 19.20 15.15
CA MET A 148 -1.47 18.87 15.86
C MET A 148 -1.22 18.69 17.35
N VAL A 149 -2.20 19.04 18.16
CA VAL A 149 -2.22 18.68 19.58
C VAL A 149 -2.23 17.15 19.70
N PRO A 150 -1.36 16.54 20.54
CA PRO A 150 -1.39 15.10 20.77
C PRO A 150 -2.80 14.62 21.19
N PRO A 151 -3.26 13.43 20.77
CA PRO A 151 -4.64 12.98 20.96
C PRO A 151 -5.16 13.00 22.41
N ASN A 152 -4.25 12.81 23.36
CA ASN A 152 -4.61 12.72 24.80
C ASN A 152 -4.42 14.03 25.57
N VAL A 153 -4.18 15.15 24.87
CA VAL A 153 -3.93 16.46 25.46
C VAL A 153 -5.06 17.40 25.12
N ALA A 154 -5.51 18.17 26.11
CA ALA A 154 -6.49 19.23 25.93
C ALA A 154 -6.19 20.36 26.92
N GLY A 155 -6.38 21.61 26.49
CA GLY A 155 -6.10 22.77 27.33
C GLY A 155 -6.39 24.09 26.64
N THR A 156 -6.04 25.18 27.32
CA THR A 156 -6.13 26.55 26.77
C THR A 156 -4.74 27.03 26.37
N VAL A 157 -4.61 27.64 25.22
CA VAL A 157 -3.34 28.19 24.76
C VAL A 157 -2.92 29.33 25.69
N LYS A 158 -1.81 29.12 26.39
CA LYS A 158 -1.18 30.15 27.22
C LYS A 158 -0.27 31.05 26.39
N GLU A 159 0.58 30.42 25.59
CA GLU A 159 1.54 31.09 24.72
C GLU A 159 1.72 30.29 23.41
N ILE A 160 1.82 30.97 22.29
CA ILE A 160 2.20 30.38 21.01
C ILE A 160 3.18 31.32 20.30
N LYS A 161 4.19 30.71 19.66
CA LYS A 161 5.29 31.42 19.00
C LYS A 161 5.20 31.22 17.49
N SER A 162 5.65 32.24 16.75
CA SER A 162 5.86 32.17 15.30
C SER A 162 7.34 32.31 15.01
N GLY A 163 7.86 31.62 14.01
CA GLY A 163 9.25 31.69 13.61
C GLY A 163 9.88 30.35 13.26
N SER A 164 11.19 30.30 13.28
CA SER A 164 11.96 29.14 12.85
C SER A 164 12.43 28.34 14.06
N PHE A 165 11.97 27.08 14.18
CA PHE A 165 12.21 26.22 15.34
C PHE A 165 12.70 24.84 14.91
N THR A 166 13.48 24.19 15.77
CA THR A 166 13.77 22.75 15.67
C THR A 166 12.57 21.92 16.13
N VAL A 167 12.58 20.62 15.83
CA VAL A 167 11.46 19.73 16.21
C VAL A 167 11.28 19.55 17.71
N THR A 168 12.26 19.90 18.53
CA THR A 168 12.25 19.77 19.99
C THR A 168 12.03 21.06 20.75
N GLU A 169 12.09 22.21 20.08
CA GLU A 169 11.82 23.50 20.71
C GLU A 169 10.33 23.69 20.94
N THR A 170 9.97 24.26 22.08
CA THR A 170 8.56 24.55 22.45
C THR A 170 8.00 25.67 21.59
N VAL A 171 6.94 25.39 20.84
CA VAL A 171 6.23 26.35 19.98
C VAL A 171 4.92 26.81 20.58
N CYS A 172 4.29 25.99 21.45
CA CYS A 172 3.04 26.31 22.11
C CYS A 172 3.04 25.77 23.55
N VAL A 173 2.48 26.53 24.46
CA VAL A 173 2.27 26.12 25.86
C VAL A 173 0.77 26.07 26.11
N LEU A 174 0.27 24.92 26.52
CA LEU A 174 -1.12 24.71 26.91
C LEU A 174 -1.24 24.67 28.43
N GLU A 175 -2.22 25.37 28.97
CA GLU A 175 -2.66 25.21 30.34
C GLU A 175 -3.71 24.09 30.39
N THR A 176 -3.33 22.95 30.96
CA THR A 176 -4.17 21.75 31.06
C THR A 176 -4.65 21.56 32.51
N ALA A 177 -5.61 20.65 32.72
CA ALA A 177 -6.05 20.27 34.05
C ALA A 177 -4.94 19.67 34.95
N LYS A 178 -3.82 19.22 34.34
CA LYS A 178 -2.67 18.62 35.06
C LYS A 178 -1.48 19.57 35.23
N GLY A 179 -1.58 20.80 34.69
CA GLY A 179 -0.52 21.79 34.66
C GLY A 179 -0.19 22.23 33.24
N GLU A 180 0.95 22.91 33.08
CA GLU A 180 1.41 23.37 31.79
C GLU A 180 1.98 22.22 30.95
N GLU A 181 1.55 22.11 29.71
CA GLU A 181 2.05 21.17 28.71
C GLU A 181 2.75 21.93 27.58
N ASN A 182 4.01 21.57 27.33
CA ASN A 182 4.81 22.18 26.27
C ASN A 182 4.68 21.37 24.99
N LEU A 183 4.11 21.98 23.95
CA LEU A 183 4.01 21.39 22.63
C LEU A 183 5.19 21.82 21.76
N THR A 184 5.75 20.84 21.05
CA THR A 184 6.83 21.01 20.08
C THR A 184 6.32 20.68 18.67
N LEU A 185 7.19 20.76 17.66
CA LEU A 185 6.83 20.38 16.30
C LEU A 185 6.72 18.84 16.12
N MET A 186 7.11 18.06 17.10
CA MET A 186 7.00 16.60 17.07
C MET A 186 6.21 16.03 18.24
N GLN A 187 5.65 14.86 18.04
CA GLN A 187 5.04 14.05 19.09
C GLN A 187 5.52 12.61 19.00
N LYS A 188 5.43 11.85 20.08
CA LYS A 188 5.73 10.42 20.13
C LYS A 188 4.45 9.62 20.20
N TRP A 189 4.38 8.50 19.46
CA TRP A 189 3.23 7.61 19.49
C TRP A 189 3.66 6.14 19.52
N PRO A 190 3.04 5.30 20.38
CA PRO A 190 3.33 3.86 20.44
C PRO A 190 2.91 3.17 19.14
N VAL A 191 3.81 2.42 18.51
CA VAL A 191 3.56 1.82 17.19
C VAL A 191 2.46 0.76 17.19
N ARG A 192 2.29 0.07 18.32
CA ARG A 192 1.29 -1.00 18.45
C ARG A 192 -0.12 -0.50 18.77
N VAL A 193 -0.28 0.79 19.02
CA VAL A 193 -1.56 1.42 19.33
C VAL A 193 -2.00 2.22 18.09
N ALA A 194 -3.17 1.89 17.55
CA ALA A 194 -3.76 2.66 16.47
C ALA A 194 -4.03 4.10 16.91
N ARG A 195 -3.82 5.06 15.99
CA ARG A 195 -4.13 6.46 16.30
C ARG A 195 -5.65 6.68 16.27
N PRO A 196 -6.19 7.38 17.27
CA PRO A 196 -7.63 7.59 17.39
C PRO A 196 -8.14 8.56 16.31
N TYR A 197 -9.42 8.44 15.99
CA TYR A 197 -10.18 9.30 15.08
C TYR A 197 -11.58 9.52 15.68
N ASP A 198 -12.32 10.49 15.17
CA ASP A 198 -13.67 10.75 15.65
C ASP A 198 -14.65 9.71 15.09
N ARG A 199 -14.71 9.58 13.77
CA ARG A 199 -15.62 8.68 13.09
C ARG A 199 -15.00 8.04 11.85
N LYS A 200 -15.34 6.78 11.60
CA LYS A 200 -14.94 6.04 10.39
C LYS A 200 -16.10 5.96 9.41
N PHE A 201 -15.80 6.23 8.14
CA PHE A 201 -16.77 6.17 7.05
C PHE A 201 -16.54 4.94 6.17
N THR A 202 -17.60 4.52 5.50
CA THR A 202 -17.48 3.53 4.42
C THR A 202 -16.75 4.17 3.23
N PRO A 203 -15.70 3.57 2.72
CA PRO A 203 -15.01 4.05 1.53
C PRO A 203 -15.95 4.10 0.33
N SER A 204 -16.08 5.25 -0.33
CA SER A 204 -17.01 5.48 -1.43
C SER A 204 -16.39 6.10 -2.68
N GLN A 205 -15.09 6.40 -2.64
CA GLN A 205 -14.34 6.93 -3.77
C GLN A 205 -13.29 5.92 -4.22
N PRO A 206 -13.14 5.66 -5.52
CA PRO A 206 -12.09 4.78 -6.01
C PRO A 206 -10.72 5.41 -5.82
N LEU A 207 -9.73 4.56 -5.53
CA LEU A 207 -8.34 4.91 -5.66
C LEU A 207 -7.95 4.78 -7.14
N MET A 208 -7.58 5.87 -7.77
CA MET A 208 -7.15 5.86 -9.16
C MET A 208 -5.68 5.43 -9.24
N THR A 209 -5.41 4.35 -9.96
CA THR A 209 -4.05 3.80 -10.10
C THR A 209 -3.51 3.93 -11.53
N GLY A 210 -4.35 4.28 -12.49
CA GLY A 210 -4.00 4.30 -13.91
C GLY A 210 -3.79 2.92 -14.52
N GLN A 211 -3.99 1.84 -13.75
CA GLN A 211 -3.87 0.46 -14.20
C GLN A 211 -5.26 -0.08 -14.57
N ARG A 212 -5.51 -0.37 -15.86
CA ARG A 212 -6.84 -0.75 -16.37
C ARG A 212 -7.43 -1.98 -15.67
N ILE A 213 -6.61 -2.99 -15.40
CA ILE A 213 -7.10 -4.20 -14.73
C ILE A 213 -7.51 -3.92 -13.27
N ILE A 214 -6.84 -3.00 -12.61
CA ILE A 214 -7.17 -2.58 -11.25
C ILE A 214 -8.38 -1.68 -11.27
N ASP A 215 -8.28 -0.52 -11.90
CA ASP A 215 -9.30 0.53 -11.84
C ASP A 215 -10.65 0.09 -12.40
N THR A 216 -10.64 -0.65 -13.52
CA THR A 216 -11.88 -1.09 -14.17
C THR A 216 -12.39 -2.42 -13.64
N MET A 217 -11.53 -3.44 -13.50
CA MET A 217 -12.01 -4.79 -13.17
C MET A 217 -12.09 -5.04 -11.67
N PHE A 218 -11.08 -4.63 -10.90
CA PHE A 218 -10.97 -4.92 -9.47
C PHE A 218 -10.62 -3.66 -8.67
N PRO A 219 -11.49 -2.64 -8.68
CA PRO A 219 -11.19 -1.34 -8.08
C PRO A 219 -10.97 -1.43 -6.58
N LEU A 220 -10.03 -0.64 -6.10
CA LEU A 220 -9.79 -0.38 -4.70
C LEU A 220 -10.39 0.98 -4.34
N ALA A 221 -11.03 1.06 -3.19
CA ALA A 221 -11.51 2.34 -2.66
C ALA A 221 -10.40 3.04 -1.84
N LYS A 222 -10.37 4.37 -1.86
CA LYS A 222 -9.56 5.16 -0.92
C LYS A 222 -9.96 4.80 0.52
N GLY A 223 -8.97 4.50 1.35
CA GLY A 223 -9.22 3.97 2.69
C GLY A 223 -9.59 2.48 2.72
N GLY A 224 -9.41 1.77 1.61
CA GLY A 224 -9.68 0.35 1.49
C GLY A 224 -8.48 -0.54 1.81
N THR A 225 -8.68 -1.84 1.65
CA THR A 225 -7.67 -2.87 1.88
C THR A 225 -7.51 -3.77 0.68
N ALA A 226 -6.27 -4.01 0.26
CA ALA A 226 -5.95 -4.88 -0.86
C ALA A 226 -4.78 -5.80 -0.54
N ALA A 227 -4.77 -6.96 -1.16
CA ALA A 227 -3.63 -7.87 -1.17
C ALA A 227 -3.17 -8.16 -2.60
N VAL A 228 -1.86 -8.26 -2.78
CA VAL A 228 -1.19 -8.62 -4.04
C VAL A 228 -0.43 -9.93 -3.81
N PRO A 229 -1.10 -11.08 -3.83
CA PRO A 229 -0.40 -12.34 -3.72
C PRO A 229 0.17 -12.76 -5.06
N GLY A 230 1.34 -13.37 -5.02
CA GLY A 230 1.94 -13.91 -6.22
C GLY A 230 3.27 -14.62 -5.97
N PRO A 231 3.60 -15.62 -6.80
CA PRO A 231 4.88 -16.29 -6.72
C PRO A 231 6.04 -15.33 -7.05
N PHE A 232 7.24 -15.78 -6.76
CA PHE A 232 8.45 -15.07 -7.16
C PHE A 232 8.51 -14.90 -8.69
N GLY A 233 8.90 -13.69 -9.14
CA GLY A 233 9.01 -13.37 -10.58
C GLY A 233 7.68 -13.07 -11.29
N SER A 234 6.56 -13.02 -10.59
CA SER A 234 5.26 -12.66 -11.18
C SER A 234 5.03 -11.16 -11.41
N GLY A 235 6.02 -10.32 -11.12
CA GLY A 235 5.93 -8.87 -11.29
C GLY A 235 5.31 -8.12 -10.10
N LYS A 236 5.31 -8.70 -8.91
CA LYS A 236 4.77 -8.12 -7.67
C LYS A 236 5.32 -6.72 -7.39
N THR A 237 6.66 -6.60 -7.38
CA THR A 237 7.36 -5.34 -7.15
C THR A 237 7.02 -4.28 -8.20
N VAL A 238 6.91 -4.68 -9.48
CA VAL A 238 6.52 -3.75 -10.55
C VAL A 238 5.11 -3.19 -10.32
N VAL A 239 4.14 -4.05 -9.95
CA VAL A 239 2.78 -3.60 -9.63
C VAL A 239 2.79 -2.61 -8.47
N GLN A 240 3.55 -2.89 -7.42
CA GLN A 240 3.65 -2.00 -6.25
C GLN A 240 4.32 -0.66 -6.57
N HIS A 241 5.37 -0.66 -7.41
CA HIS A 241 5.99 0.58 -7.89
C HIS A 241 5.02 1.40 -8.74
N GLN A 242 4.23 0.76 -9.61
CA GLN A 242 3.20 1.45 -10.37
C GLN A 242 2.13 2.04 -9.45
N LEU A 243 1.71 1.32 -8.41
CA LEU A 243 0.78 1.84 -7.41
C LEU A 243 1.36 3.02 -6.64
N ALA A 244 2.61 2.94 -6.20
CA ALA A 244 3.29 4.04 -5.50
C ALA A 244 3.43 5.28 -6.37
N LYS A 245 3.73 5.10 -7.66
CA LYS A 245 3.95 6.18 -8.61
C LYS A 245 2.67 6.88 -9.04
N TRP A 246 1.62 6.09 -9.37
CA TRP A 246 0.47 6.58 -10.11
C TRP A 246 -0.80 6.75 -9.26
N SER A 247 -0.85 6.16 -8.06
CA SER A 247 -2.02 6.32 -7.19
C SER A 247 -2.27 7.79 -6.86
N ASP A 248 -3.52 8.20 -6.93
CA ASP A 248 -3.99 9.54 -6.61
C ASP A 248 -4.08 9.79 -5.10
N VAL A 249 -3.00 9.49 -4.39
CA VAL A 249 -2.82 9.76 -2.97
C VAL A 249 -1.84 10.91 -2.76
N ASP A 250 -1.97 11.60 -1.62
CA ASP A 250 -1.05 12.69 -1.27
C ASP A 250 0.29 12.16 -0.78
N ILE A 251 0.28 11.05 -0.03
CA ILE A 251 1.46 10.50 0.63
C ILE A 251 1.51 8.99 0.47
N VAL A 252 2.72 8.47 0.23
CA VAL A 252 3.02 7.05 0.15
C VAL A 252 3.96 6.66 1.29
N VAL A 253 3.61 5.62 2.04
CA VAL A 253 4.51 4.97 2.99
C VAL A 253 4.81 3.57 2.45
N TYR A 254 6.03 3.38 2.00
CA TYR A 254 6.48 2.09 1.47
C TYR A 254 7.29 1.33 2.53
N ILE A 255 6.88 0.10 2.83
CA ILE A 255 7.50 -0.74 3.84
C ILE A 255 8.09 -1.97 3.16
N GLY A 256 9.40 -2.00 3.01
CA GLY A 256 10.15 -3.20 2.65
C GLY A 256 10.38 -4.05 3.88
N CYS A 257 9.55 -5.07 4.07
CA CYS A 257 9.57 -5.94 5.24
C CYS A 257 10.19 -7.29 4.89
N GLY A 258 11.47 -7.48 5.24
CA GLY A 258 12.18 -8.74 5.04
C GLY A 258 12.48 -9.09 3.59
N GLU A 259 12.42 -8.12 2.69
CA GLU A 259 12.77 -8.32 1.30
C GLU A 259 14.28 -8.47 1.10
N ARG A 260 14.67 -8.99 -0.06
CA ARG A 260 16.08 -9.19 -0.38
C ARG A 260 16.79 -7.86 -0.52
N GLY A 261 18.06 -7.82 -0.12
CA GLY A 261 18.86 -6.59 -0.17
C GLY A 261 18.93 -5.98 -1.58
N ASN A 262 19.02 -6.80 -2.65
CA ASN A 262 19.01 -6.32 -4.03
C ASN A 262 17.68 -5.68 -4.44
N GLU A 263 16.53 -6.29 -4.11
CA GLU A 263 15.20 -5.74 -4.39
C GLU A 263 14.98 -4.42 -3.65
N MET A 264 15.43 -4.36 -2.40
CA MET A 264 15.37 -3.13 -1.61
C MET A 264 16.32 -2.05 -2.13
N THR A 265 17.49 -2.44 -2.64
CA THR A 265 18.41 -1.51 -3.30
C THR A 265 17.79 -0.90 -4.55
N ASP A 266 17.10 -1.71 -5.36
CA ASP A 266 16.38 -1.22 -6.54
C ASP A 266 15.34 -0.18 -6.15
N VAL A 267 14.53 -0.41 -5.12
CA VAL A 267 13.58 0.58 -4.58
C VAL A 267 14.30 1.86 -4.15
N LEU A 268 15.38 1.74 -3.39
CA LEU A 268 16.14 2.89 -2.87
C LEU A 268 16.84 3.70 -3.96
N MET A 269 17.18 3.07 -5.09
CA MET A 269 17.78 3.74 -6.25
C MET A 269 16.74 4.33 -7.19
N GLU A 270 15.64 3.62 -7.43
CA GLU A 270 14.61 4.04 -8.38
C GLU A 270 13.69 5.13 -7.83
N PHE A 271 13.24 5.02 -6.57
CA PHE A 271 12.26 5.98 -6.02
C PHE A 271 12.72 7.45 -6.03
N PRO A 272 13.99 7.78 -5.74
CA PRO A 272 14.46 9.17 -5.85
C PRO A 272 14.48 9.71 -7.28
N GLU A 273 14.58 8.83 -8.29
CA GLU A 273 14.60 9.20 -9.71
C GLU A 273 13.19 9.25 -10.33
N LEU A 274 12.21 8.62 -9.67
CA LEU A 274 10.82 8.69 -10.12
C LEU A 274 10.23 10.07 -9.83
N HIS A 275 9.44 10.55 -10.79
CA HIS A 275 8.73 11.81 -10.66
C HIS A 275 7.22 11.54 -10.57
N ASP A 276 6.55 12.31 -9.74
CA ASP A 276 5.09 12.34 -9.66
C ASP A 276 4.55 12.88 -10.99
N PRO A 277 3.75 12.10 -11.72
CA PRO A 277 3.26 12.52 -13.04
C PRO A 277 2.31 13.72 -13.00
N ASN A 278 1.69 13.99 -11.86
CA ASN A 278 0.76 15.10 -11.71
C ASN A 278 1.47 16.42 -11.38
N THR A 279 2.53 16.36 -10.59
CA THR A 279 3.26 17.54 -10.10
C THR A 279 4.60 17.76 -10.79
N GLY A 280 5.17 16.73 -11.42
CA GLY A 280 6.53 16.74 -11.98
C GLY A 280 7.65 16.72 -10.94
N GLU A 281 7.31 16.69 -9.66
CA GLU A 281 8.26 16.67 -8.54
C GLU A 281 8.77 15.25 -8.27
N PRO A 282 9.97 15.08 -7.69
CA PRO A 282 10.45 13.77 -7.26
C PRO A 282 9.45 13.06 -6.34
N LEU A 283 9.17 11.79 -6.62
CA LEU A 283 8.21 10.99 -5.84
C LEU A 283 8.58 10.93 -4.36
N MET A 284 9.87 10.96 -4.03
CA MET A 284 10.35 10.98 -2.66
C MET A 284 9.82 12.15 -1.82
N LYS A 285 9.47 13.29 -2.43
CA LYS A 285 8.91 14.45 -1.71
C LYS A 285 7.56 14.17 -1.04
N ARG A 286 6.87 13.12 -1.46
CA ARG A 286 5.64 12.63 -0.83
C ARG A 286 5.75 11.21 -0.28
N THR A 287 6.97 10.69 -0.13
CA THR A 287 7.20 9.30 0.24
C THR A 287 8.03 9.16 1.52
N VAL A 288 7.66 8.19 2.35
CA VAL A 288 8.48 7.68 3.46
C VAL A 288 8.83 6.24 3.14
N LEU A 289 10.11 5.89 3.20
CA LEU A 289 10.59 4.53 2.99
C LEU A 289 11.01 3.90 4.32
N ILE A 290 10.53 2.68 4.57
CA ILE A 290 10.99 1.84 5.67
C ILE A 290 11.64 0.61 5.07
N ALA A 291 12.94 0.47 5.28
CA ALA A 291 13.74 -0.59 4.71
C ALA A 291 14.23 -1.53 5.83
N ASN A 292 13.64 -2.72 5.88
CA ASN A 292 14.12 -3.82 6.69
C ASN A 292 14.39 -5.02 5.79
N THR A 293 15.67 -5.27 5.49
CA THR A 293 16.08 -6.37 4.60
C THR A 293 16.10 -7.71 5.34
N SER A 294 16.16 -8.80 4.58
CA SER A 294 16.11 -10.17 5.11
C SER A 294 17.29 -10.54 6.03
N ASP A 295 18.41 -9.84 5.92
CA ASP A 295 19.61 -9.99 6.76
C ASP A 295 19.57 -9.15 8.04
N MET A 296 18.62 -8.24 8.16
CA MET A 296 18.39 -7.46 9.39
C MET A 296 17.68 -8.29 10.46
N PRO A 297 17.79 -7.91 11.75
CA PRO A 297 17.20 -8.65 12.86
C PRO A 297 15.69 -8.87 12.71
N VAL A 298 15.23 -10.06 13.06
CA VAL A 298 13.81 -10.50 12.94
C VAL A 298 12.87 -9.58 13.70
N ALA A 299 13.28 -9.13 14.87
CA ALA A 299 12.51 -8.21 15.69
C ALA A 299 12.21 -6.88 15.00
N ALA A 300 13.22 -6.29 14.37
CA ALA A 300 13.07 -5.05 13.61
C ALA A 300 12.16 -5.26 12.38
N ARG A 301 12.20 -6.47 11.78
CA ARG A 301 11.28 -6.86 10.70
C ARG A 301 9.83 -6.86 11.18
N GLU A 302 9.57 -7.45 12.34
CA GLU A 302 8.22 -7.47 12.92
C GLU A 302 7.73 -6.05 13.23
N ALA A 303 8.58 -5.20 13.80
CA ALA A 303 8.25 -3.83 14.15
C ALA A 303 8.00 -2.93 12.93
N SER A 304 8.64 -3.19 11.78
CA SER A 304 8.61 -2.34 10.58
C SER A 304 7.19 -2.05 10.08
N ILE A 305 6.32 -3.04 10.13
CA ILE A 305 4.91 -2.91 9.72
C ILE A 305 4.16 -1.90 10.60
N TYR A 306 4.35 -1.98 11.91
CA TYR A 306 3.72 -1.06 12.86
C TYR A 306 4.31 0.35 12.77
N THR A 307 5.61 0.46 12.59
CA THR A 307 6.29 1.74 12.37
C THR A 307 5.70 2.47 11.16
N GLY A 308 5.61 1.78 10.02
CA GLY A 308 5.10 2.36 8.78
C GLY A 308 3.64 2.76 8.87
N ILE A 309 2.79 1.90 9.40
CA ILE A 309 1.36 2.23 9.47
C ILE A 309 1.06 3.35 10.46
N THR A 310 1.84 3.47 11.53
CA THR A 310 1.70 4.57 12.50
C THR A 310 2.08 5.91 11.88
N ILE A 311 3.16 5.95 11.09
CA ILE A 311 3.54 7.15 10.32
C ILE A 311 2.42 7.52 9.34
N ALA A 312 1.87 6.53 8.65
CA ALA A 312 0.76 6.76 7.71
C ALA A 312 -0.51 7.29 8.40
N GLU A 313 -0.86 6.76 9.57
CA GLU A 313 -1.99 7.28 10.35
C GLU A 313 -1.78 8.73 10.78
N TYR A 314 -0.56 9.13 11.09
CA TYR A 314 -0.26 10.51 11.45
C TYR A 314 -0.48 11.47 10.28
N PHE A 315 -0.08 11.11 9.07
CA PHE A 315 -0.39 11.91 7.88
C PHE A 315 -1.89 11.90 7.54
N ARG A 316 -2.56 10.75 7.71
CA ARG A 316 -4.03 10.67 7.61
C ARG A 316 -4.70 11.67 8.55
N ASP A 317 -4.21 11.77 9.79
CA ASP A 317 -4.76 12.68 10.80
C ASP A 317 -4.62 14.16 10.42
N MET A 318 -3.71 14.50 9.50
CA MET A 318 -3.62 15.83 8.90
C MET A 318 -4.69 16.09 7.82
N GLY A 319 -5.46 15.06 7.44
CA GLY A 319 -6.48 15.12 6.39
C GLY A 319 -5.96 14.74 5.01
N TYR A 320 -4.82 14.05 4.92
CA TYR A 320 -4.28 13.55 3.67
C TYR A 320 -4.82 12.17 3.30
N ASP A 321 -4.85 11.88 2.00
CA ASP A 321 -5.03 10.54 1.47
C ASP A 321 -3.67 9.84 1.44
N VAL A 322 -3.54 8.76 2.22
CA VAL A 322 -2.27 8.04 2.40
C VAL A 322 -2.40 6.61 1.90
N ALA A 323 -1.42 6.14 1.15
CA ALA A 323 -1.28 4.72 0.80
C ALA A 323 -0.11 4.10 1.58
N VAL A 324 -0.38 2.98 2.23
CA VAL A 324 0.64 2.10 2.81
C VAL A 324 0.82 0.91 1.90
N ILE A 325 2.04 0.69 1.45
CA ILE A 325 2.41 -0.46 0.63
C ILE A 325 3.40 -1.30 1.44
N ALA A 326 3.01 -2.52 1.81
CA ALA A 326 3.84 -3.44 2.59
C ALA A 326 4.35 -4.59 1.73
N ASP A 327 5.65 -4.65 1.52
CA ASP A 327 6.33 -5.72 0.76
C ASP A 327 7.34 -6.44 1.66
N SER A 328 7.07 -7.64 2.19
CA SER A 328 5.80 -8.34 2.10
C SER A 328 5.28 -8.73 3.47
N THR A 329 3.96 -8.87 3.58
CA THR A 329 3.32 -9.34 4.82
C THR A 329 3.64 -10.80 5.12
N SER A 330 4.02 -11.61 4.12
CA SER A 330 4.51 -12.98 4.34
C SER A 330 5.81 -12.99 5.14
N ARG A 331 6.73 -12.07 4.87
CA ARG A 331 7.98 -11.97 5.63
C ARG A 331 7.77 -11.47 7.06
N TRP A 332 6.75 -10.63 7.25
CA TRP A 332 6.29 -10.27 8.57
C TRP A 332 5.72 -11.46 9.33
N ALA A 333 4.88 -12.28 8.69
CA ALA A 333 4.34 -13.50 9.27
C ALA A 333 5.45 -14.52 9.62
N GLU A 334 6.48 -14.66 8.77
CA GLU A 334 7.67 -15.47 9.07
C GLU A 334 8.40 -14.96 10.32
N ALA A 335 8.51 -13.64 10.50
CA ALA A 335 9.08 -13.07 11.71
C ALA A 335 8.25 -13.42 12.95
N LEU A 336 6.92 -13.33 12.86
CA LEU A 336 6.02 -13.77 13.95
C LEU A 336 6.20 -15.24 14.28
N ARG A 337 6.33 -16.11 13.26
CA ARG A 337 6.57 -17.55 13.44
C ARG A 337 7.91 -17.82 14.16
N GLU A 338 8.97 -17.15 13.75
CA GLU A 338 10.29 -17.30 14.38
C GLU A 338 10.26 -16.85 15.84
N MET A 339 9.61 -15.73 16.14
CA MET A 339 9.48 -15.21 17.49
C MET A 339 8.67 -16.13 18.40
N SER A 340 7.52 -16.57 17.95
CA SER A 340 6.65 -17.50 18.68
C SER A 340 7.36 -18.83 18.96
N GLY A 341 8.12 -19.34 17.99
CA GLY A 341 8.93 -20.54 18.18
C GLY A 341 10.03 -20.38 19.24
N ARG A 342 10.67 -19.19 19.33
CA ARG A 342 11.68 -18.90 20.36
C ARG A 342 11.07 -18.69 21.75
N LEU A 343 9.82 -18.21 21.81
CA LEU A 343 9.05 -18.10 23.05
C LEU A 343 8.45 -19.46 23.49
N GLU A 344 8.66 -20.50 22.70
CA GLU A 344 8.13 -21.85 22.98
C GLU A 344 6.57 -21.84 23.06
N GLU A 345 5.92 -20.94 22.29
CA GLU A 345 4.47 -20.89 22.17
C GLU A 345 3.95 -22.08 21.38
N MET A 346 2.72 -22.50 21.66
CA MET A 346 2.10 -23.61 20.93
C MET A 346 1.87 -23.21 19.46
N PRO A 347 2.45 -23.93 18.49
CA PRO A 347 2.29 -23.60 17.09
C PRO A 347 0.89 -23.94 16.58
N GLY A 348 0.37 -23.09 15.71
CA GLY A 348 -0.79 -23.35 14.85
C GLY A 348 -0.40 -24.00 13.53
N ASP A 349 -1.22 -23.77 12.50
CA ASP A 349 -1.02 -24.32 11.17
C ASP A 349 0.35 -23.92 10.59
N GLU A 350 1.06 -24.89 10.01
CA GLU A 350 2.41 -24.73 9.43
C GLU A 350 3.44 -24.04 10.35
N GLY A 351 3.24 -24.15 11.68
CA GLY A 351 4.14 -23.55 12.67
C GLY A 351 3.96 -22.05 12.90
N TYR A 352 2.95 -21.44 12.31
CA TYR A 352 2.60 -20.05 12.60
C TYR A 352 1.93 -19.94 13.96
N PRO A 353 2.04 -18.77 14.64
CA PRO A 353 1.32 -18.56 15.89
C PRO A 353 -0.19 -18.58 15.68
N ALA A 354 -0.94 -19.08 16.64
CA ALA A 354 -2.41 -19.13 16.58
C ALA A 354 -3.07 -17.75 16.39
N TYR A 355 -2.37 -16.68 16.77
CA TYR A 355 -2.83 -15.30 16.65
C TYR A 355 -2.46 -14.62 15.31
N LEU A 356 -1.92 -15.34 14.32
CA LEU A 356 -1.51 -14.78 13.02
C LEU A 356 -2.65 -13.99 12.35
N ALA A 357 -3.82 -14.62 12.22
CA ALA A 357 -4.99 -13.97 11.60
C ALA A 357 -5.42 -12.70 12.36
N SER A 358 -5.36 -12.72 13.68
CA SER A 358 -5.67 -11.56 14.51
C SER A 358 -4.68 -10.41 14.31
N ARG A 359 -3.39 -10.70 14.17
CA ARG A 359 -2.36 -9.69 13.90
C ARG A 359 -2.52 -9.07 12.50
N LEU A 360 -2.79 -9.90 11.50
CA LEU A 360 -3.10 -9.41 10.14
C LEU A 360 -4.35 -8.52 10.15
N ALA A 361 -5.42 -8.94 10.84
CA ALA A 361 -6.63 -8.14 10.97
C ALA A 361 -6.34 -6.78 11.63
N GLN A 362 -5.59 -6.74 12.72
CA GLN A 362 -5.20 -5.50 13.41
C GLN A 362 -4.44 -4.53 12.49
N PHE A 363 -3.59 -5.04 11.60
CA PHE A 363 -2.89 -4.21 10.61
C PHE A 363 -3.88 -3.62 9.59
N TYR A 364 -4.69 -4.45 8.94
CA TYR A 364 -5.62 -3.98 7.91
C TYR A 364 -6.79 -3.14 8.47
N GLU A 365 -7.20 -3.35 9.72
CA GLU A 365 -8.25 -2.54 10.38
C GLU A 365 -7.83 -1.09 10.62
N ARG A 366 -6.53 -0.79 10.62
CA ARG A 366 -6.02 0.58 10.70
C ARG A 366 -6.27 1.39 9.42
N ALA A 367 -6.55 0.71 8.30
CA ALA A 367 -7.01 1.36 7.07
C ALA A 367 -8.44 1.88 7.21
N GLY A 368 -8.76 2.97 6.53
CA GLY A 368 -10.10 3.53 6.49
C GLY A 368 -10.14 4.97 6.04
N CYS A 369 -11.36 5.43 5.72
CA CYS A 369 -11.69 6.85 5.61
C CYS A 369 -12.20 7.31 6.97
N VAL A 370 -11.60 8.34 7.52
CA VAL A 370 -11.94 8.83 8.86
C VAL A 370 -12.17 10.33 8.89
N GLU A 371 -13.01 10.73 9.81
CA GLU A 371 -13.05 12.08 10.33
C GLU A 371 -11.99 12.17 11.42
N CYS A 372 -11.02 13.04 11.24
CA CYS A 372 -9.89 13.17 12.15
C CYS A 372 -10.34 13.82 13.45
N LEU A 373 -9.56 13.61 14.52
CA LEU A 373 -9.76 14.40 15.75
C LEU A 373 -9.49 15.88 15.47
N GLY A 374 -10.20 16.73 16.20
CA GLY A 374 -10.09 18.20 16.09
C GLY A 374 -11.41 18.86 15.70
N ALA A 375 -11.48 20.17 15.87
CA ALA A 375 -12.70 20.95 15.65
C ALA A 375 -12.96 21.30 14.18
N ASP A 376 -12.02 21.03 13.28
CA ASP A 376 -12.05 21.47 11.87
C ASP A 376 -12.69 20.45 10.91
N GLU A 377 -13.29 19.36 11.42
CA GLU A 377 -14.02 18.32 10.66
C GLU A 377 -13.25 17.79 9.43
N ARG A 378 -11.91 17.78 9.48
CA ARG A 378 -11.09 17.31 8.36
C ARG A 378 -11.18 15.81 8.18
N ARG A 379 -11.18 15.37 6.93
CA ARG A 379 -11.20 13.97 6.56
C ARG A 379 -9.88 13.56 5.96
N GLY A 380 -9.46 12.35 6.30
CA GLY A 380 -8.29 11.71 5.71
C GLY A 380 -8.56 10.25 5.44
N SER A 381 -7.78 9.65 4.56
CA SER A 381 -7.87 8.22 4.27
C SER A 381 -6.53 7.53 4.40
N LEU A 382 -6.58 6.26 4.82
CA LEU A 382 -5.43 5.37 4.82
C LEU A 382 -5.81 4.09 4.09
N THR A 383 -5.18 3.88 2.94
CA THR A 383 -5.34 2.68 2.12
C THR A 383 -4.19 1.72 2.40
N ALA A 384 -4.47 0.48 2.74
CA ALA A 384 -3.46 -0.53 3.03
C ALA A 384 -3.38 -1.58 1.92
N ILE A 385 -2.20 -1.72 1.32
CA ILE A 385 -1.90 -2.69 0.25
C ILE A 385 -0.76 -3.57 0.72
N GLY A 386 -1.04 -4.87 0.90
CA GLY A 386 -0.06 -5.84 1.35
C GLY A 386 0.32 -6.83 0.26
N ALA A 387 1.60 -6.97 -0.04
CA ALA A 387 2.09 -8.06 -0.87
C ALA A 387 2.12 -9.35 -0.06
N VAL A 388 1.75 -10.44 -0.70
CA VAL A 388 1.83 -11.79 -0.14
C VAL A 388 2.69 -12.64 -1.07
N SER A 389 3.64 -13.37 -0.50
CA SER A 389 4.59 -14.23 -1.24
C SER A 389 4.37 -15.70 -0.87
N PRO A 390 3.29 -16.33 -1.38
CA PRO A 390 3.01 -17.70 -1.03
C PRO A 390 4.11 -18.64 -1.57
N PRO A 391 4.65 -19.55 -0.76
CA PRO A 391 5.64 -20.52 -1.21
C PRO A 391 5.10 -21.37 -2.38
N GLY A 392 5.87 -21.45 -3.46
CA GLY A 392 5.44 -22.18 -4.66
C GLY A 392 4.21 -21.61 -5.39
N GLY A 393 3.72 -20.45 -4.99
CA GLY A 393 2.48 -19.86 -5.53
C GLY A 393 1.19 -20.45 -4.95
N ASP A 394 1.29 -21.24 -3.90
CA ASP A 394 0.15 -21.90 -3.26
C ASP A 394 -0.59 -20.94 -2.32
N ILE A 395 -1.73 -20.43 -2.78
CA ILE A 395 -2.58 -19.51 -2.01
C ILE A 395 -3.38 -20.22 -0.89
N SER A 396 -3.27 -21.55 -0.74
CA SER A 396 -3.91 -22.29 0.37
C SER A 396 -3.12 -22.22 1.68
N GLU A 397 -1.90 -21.67 1.65
CA GLU A 397 -1.06 -21.49 2.83
C GLU A 397 -1.68 -20.50 3.86
N PRO A 398 -1.34 -20.62 5.16
CA PRO A 398 -2.04 -19.89 6.24
C PRO A 398 -2.06 -18.36 6.10
N VAL A 399 -0.96 -17.73 5.63
CA VAL A 399 -0.88 -16.26 5.50
C VAL A 399 -1.81 -15.76 4.40
N SER A 400 -1.80 -16.41 3.24
CA SER A 400 -2.69 -16.09 2.12
C SER A 400 -4.15 -16.28 2.51
N GLN A 401 -4.48 -17.40 3.14
CA GLN A 401 -5.84 -17.71 3.59
C GLN A 401 -6.35 -16.71 4.64
N ALA A 402 -5.52 -16.36 5.61
CA ALA A 402 -5.88 -15.36 6.61
C ALA A 402 -6.06 -13.98 5.95
N THR A 403 -5.16 -13.60 5.04
CA THR A 403 -5.24 -12.31 4.33
C THR A 403 -6.51 -12.21 3.48
N MET A 404 -6.84 -13.25 2.70
CA MET A 404 -8.06 -13.29 1.86
C MET A 404 -9.36 -13.09 2.65
N ARG A 405 -9.40 -13.52 3.91
CA ARG A 405 -10.57 -13.35 4.78
C ARG A 405 -10.72 -11.93 5.32
N ILE A 406 -9.65 -11.14 5.27
CA ILE A 406 -9.60 -9.80 5.88
C ILE A 406 -9.71 -8.71 4.82
N VAL A 407 -8.95 -8.81 3.71
CA VAL A 407 -8.93 -7.79 2.67
C VAL A 407 -10.18 -7.82 1.81
N LYS A 408 -10.57 -6.66 1.31
CA LYS A 408 -11.73 -6.55 0.41
C LYS A 408 -11.36 -6.61 -1.07
N VAL A 409 -10.09 -6.43 -1.39
CA VAL A 409 -9.58 -6.55 -2.76
C VAL A 409 -8.43 -7.54 -2.81
N PHE A 410 -8.43 -8.39 -3.82
CA PHE A 410 -7.43 -9.41 -4.01
C PHE A 410 -6.98 -9.40 -5.48
N TRP A 411 -5.73 -9.08 -5.73
CA TRP A 411 -5.11 -9.05 -7.05
C TRP A 411 -4.14 -10.22 -7.18
N GLY A 412 -4.66 -11.39 -7.50
CA GLY A 412 -3.89 -12.63 -7.62
C GLY A 412 -2.96 -12.59 -8.84
N LEU A 413 -1.65 -12.58 -8.61
CA LEU A 413 -0.67 -12.66 -9.68
C LEU A 413 -0.45 -14.11 -10.11
N ASP A 414 -0.40 -14.33 -11.42
CA ASP A 414 -0.28 -15.65 -12.04
C ASP A 414 1.06 -15.76 -12.79
N ALA A 415 1.84 -16.80 -12.45
CA ALA A 415 3.11 -17.06 -13.10
C ALA A 415 2.95 -17.38 -14.61
N SER A 416 1.85 -18.03 -15.01
CA SER A 416 1.61 -18.33 -16.42
C SER A 416 1.42 -17.10 -17.27
N LEU A 417 0.72 -16.08 -16.74
CA LEU A 417 0.59 -14.77 -17.39
C LEU A 417 1.94 -14.04 -17.48
N ALA A 418 2.74 -14.10 -16.41
CA ALA A 418 4.08 -13.51 -16.41
C ALA A 418 5.00 -14.19 -17.43
N TYR A 419 4.98 -15.52 -17.54
CA TYR A 419 5.72 -16.27 -18.56
C TYR A 419 5.25 -15.95 -19.97
N ALA A 420 3.95 -15.70 -20.16
CA ALA A 420 3.39 -15.23 -21.43
C ALA A 420 3.67 -13.74 -21.69
N ARG A 421 4.39 -13.05 -20.81
CA ARG A 421 4.67 -11.61 -20.86
C ARG A 421 3.41 -10.73 -20.86
N HIS A 422 2.35 -11.23 -20.26
CA HIS A 422 1.13 -10.46 -20.01
C HIS A 422 1.27 -9.74 -18.67
N PHE A 423 1.46 -8.45 -18.70
CA PHE A 423 1.59 -7.60 -17.51
C PHE A 423 0.52 -6.48 -17.52
N PRO A 424 0.02 -6.08 -16.33
CA PRO A 424 0.19 -6.73 -15.03
C PRO A 424 -0.30 -8.19 -15.06
N ALA A 425 0.44 -9.11 -14.42
CA ALA A 425 0.11 -10.54 -14.44
C ALA A 425 -1.03 -10.91 -13.47
N ILE A 426 -1.99 -10.00 -13.29
CA ILE A 426 -3.16 -10.20 -12.42
C ILE A 426 -4.16 -11.12 -13.12
N ASN A 427 -4.47 -12.23 -12.50
CA ASN A 427 -5.42 -13.21 -13.03
C ASN A 427 -6.85 -12.73 -12.77
N TRP A 428 -7.60 -12.47 -13.84
CA TRP A 428 -8.97 -11.95 -13.79
C TRP A 428 -10.01 -12.98 -13.32
N LEU A 429 -9.69 -14.29 -13.33
CA LEU A 429 -10.60 -15.34 -12.85
C LEU A 429 -10.50 -15.58 -11.34
N THR A 430 -9.35 -15.29 -10.73
CA THR A 430 -9.10 -15.51 -9.31
C THR A 430 -9.12 -14.24 -8.47
N SER A 431 -9.00 -13.08 -9.12
CA SER A 431 -9.03 -11.78 -8.45
C SER A 431 -10.46 -11.30 -8.18
N TYR A 432 -10.63 -10.48 -7.15
CA TYR A 432 -11.93 -9.90 -6.82
C TYR A 432 -11.80 -8.51 -6.17
N SER A 433 -12.89 -7.75 -6.21
CA SER A 433 -13.09 -6.54 -5.41
C SER A 433 -14.49 -6.57 -4.79
N LEU A 434 -14.57 -6.35 -3.50
CA LEU A 434 -15.82 -6.24 -2.75
C LEU A 434 -16.30 -4.78 -2.64
N TYR A 435 -15.63 -3.83 -3.30
CA TYR A 435 -16.01 -2.42 -3.30
C TYR A 435 -16.94 -2.04 -4.46
N LEU A 436 -17.26 -2.95 -5.37
CA LEU A 436 -18.05 -2.64 -6.58
C LEU A 436 -19.37 -1.94 -6.28
N ASP A 437 -20.11 -2.41 -5.27
CA ASP A 437 -21.41 -1.81 -4.91
C ASP A 437 -21.25 -0.46 -4.23
N THR A 438 -20.23 -0.29 -3.38
CA THR A 438 -19.98 0.98 -2.68
C THR A 438 -19.43 2.06 -3.60
N LEU A 439 -18.71 1.68 -4.67
CA LEU A 439 -18.15 2.59 -5.66
C LEU A 439 -19.13 2.92 -6.80
N ARG A 440 -20.24 2.18 -6.92
CA ARG A 440 -21.21 2.35 -8.00
C ARG A 440 -21.73 3.79 -8.11
N GLY A 441 -22.09 4.42 -7.00
CA GLY A 441 -22.59 5.79 -6.99
C GLY A 441 -21.58 6.77 -7.61
N TRP A 442 -20.33 6.69 -7.20
CA TRP A 442 -19.26 7.52 -7.75
C TRP A 442 -19.04 7.25 -9.25
N CYS A 443 -19.02 5.97 -9.65
CA CYS A 443 -18.87 5.60 -11.06
C CYS A 443 -20.04 6.12 -11.92
N ASP A 444 -21.27 5.99 -11.45
CA ASP A 444 -22.45 6.45 -12.18
C ASP A 444 -22.45 7.98 -12.37
N GLU A 445 -21.97 8.72 -11.38
CA GLU A 445 -21.86 10.19 -11.42
C GLU A 445 -20.71 10.70 -12.31
N ASN A 446 -19.55 10.03 -12.29
CA ASN A 446 -18.33 10.52 -12.93
C ASN A 446 -18.03 9.86 -14.29
N LEU A 447 -18.42 8.59 -14.48
CA LEU A 447 -18.12 7.79 -15.69
C LEU A 447 -19.39 7.38 -16.47
N GLY A 448 -20.56 7.61 -15.89
CA GLY A 448 -21.84 7.20 -16.46
C GLY A 448 -22.22 5.75 -16.13
N ARG A 449 -23.53 5.48 -16.16
CA ARG A 449 -24.10 4.17 -15.78
C ARG A 449 -23.64 3.00 -16.66
N SER A 450 -23.19 3.27 -17.87
CA SER A 450 -22.66 2.26 -18.81
C SER A 450 -21.36 1.63 -18.32
N PHE A 451 -20.53 2.35 -17.55
CA PHE A 451 -19.21 1.87 -17.12
C PHE A 451 -19.29 0.55 -16.34
N MET A 452 -20.10 0.52 -15.27
CA MET A 452 -20.24 -0.70 -14.45
C MET A 452 -20.92 -1.84 -15.21
N LEU A 453 -21.84 -1.52 -16.13
CA LEU A 453 -22.45 -2.50 -17.02
C LEU A 453 -21.43 -3.11 -17.98
N ASN A 454 -20.61 -2.28 -18.63
CA ASN A 454 -19.57 -2.70 -19.55
C ASN A 454 -18.50 -3.53 -18.85
N ARG A 455 -18.10 -3.16 -17.62
CA ARG A 455 -17.25 -3.99 -16.77
C ARG A 455 -17.85 -5.39 -16.57
N GLY A 456 -19.13 -5.48 -16.21
CA GLY A 456 -19.82 -6.76 -16.02
C GLY A 456 -19.84 -7.62 -17.30
N ARG A 457 -20.10 -6.99 -18.45
CA ARG A 457 -20.05 -7.66 -19.78
C ARG A 457 -18.64 -8.19 -20.09
N ALA A 458 -17.62 -7.39 -19.86
CA ALA A 458 -16.22 -7.79 -20.06
C ALA A 458 -15.84 -9.00 -19.20
N MET A 459 -16.21 -8.99 -17.92
CA MET A 459 -15.98 -10.14 -17.02
C MET A 459 -16.71 -11.39 -17.48
N ALA A 460 -17.96 -11.26 -17.94
CA ALA A 460 -18.73 -12.39 -18.47
C ALA A 460 -18.08 -12.99 -19.73
N LEU A 461 -17.51 -12.16 -20.61
CA LEU A 461 -16.78 -12.62 -21.79
C LEU A 461 -15.50 -13.38 -21.41
N LEU A 462 -14.73 -12.87 -20.44
CA LEU A 462 -13.52 -13.54 -19.95
C LEU A 462 -13.82 -14.89 -19.27
N GLN A 463 -14.92 -14.98 -18.53
CA GLN A 463 -15.39 -16.23 -17.95
C GLN A 463 -15.84 -17.21 -19.03
N LYS A 464 -16.59 -16.74 -20.02
CA LYS A 464 -17.05 -17.58 -21.15
C LYS A 464 -15.89 -18.07 -22.00
N GLU A 465 -14.86 -17.24 -22.20
CA GLU A 465 -13.62 -17.66 -22.86
C GLU A 465 -13.00 -18.87 -22.16
N ALA A 466 -12.89 -18.84 -20.83
CA ALA A 466 -12.31 -19.95 -20.07
C ALA A 466 -13.07 -21.28 -20.29
N GLU A 467 -14.41 -21.24 -20.34
CA GLU A 467 -15.24 -22.40 -20.66
C GLU A 467 -15.02 -22.88 -22.10
N LEU A 468 -15.00 -21.96 -23.07
CA LEU A 468 -14.79 -22.28 -24.49
C LEU A 468 -13.40 -22.83 -24.76
N GLN A 469 -12.36 -22.35 -24.07
CA GLN A 469 -11.00 -22.86 -24.18
C GLN A 469 -10.89 -24.34 -23.80
N GLU A 470 -11.66 -24.81 -22.81
CA GLU A 470 -11.71 -26.24 -22.47
C GLU A 470 -12.36 -27.07 -23.60
N ILE A 471 -13.36 -26.52 -24.26
CA ILE A 471 -13.99 -27.17 -25.42
C ILE A 471 -13.00 -27.20 -26.60
N VAL A 472 -12.32 -26.08 -26.88
CA VAL A 472 -11.32 -26.00 -27.96
C VAL A 472 -10.19 -27.01 -27.78
N LYS A 473 -9.73 -27.25 -26.55
CA LYS A 473 -8.71 -28.29 -26.27
C LYS A 473 -9.16 -29.71 -26.64
N LEU A 474 -10.46 -29.97 -26.58
CA LEU A 474 -11.01 -31.29 -26.83
C LEU A 474 -11.37 -31.53 -28.31
N VAL A 475 -11.98 -30.54 -28.97
CA VAL A 475 -12.58 -30.72 -30.31
C VAL A 475 -12.01 -29.79 -31.38
N GLY A 476 -11.15 -28.84 -31.00
CA GLY A 476 -10.61 -27.83 -31.93
C GLY A 476 -11.49 -26.62 -32.08
N GLN A 477 -10.90 -25.51 -32.53
CA GLN A 477 -11.60 -24.23 -32.71
C GLN A 477 -12.59 -24.25 -33.88
N ASP A 478 -12.33 -25.05 -34.91
CA ASP A 478 -13.19 -25.16 -36.09
C ASP A 478 -14.57 -25.76 -35.80
N ALA A 479 -14.71 -26.42 -34.64
CA ALA A 479 -15.98 -26.99 -34.18
C ALA A 479 -16.92 -25.97 -33.50
N LEU A 480 -16.42 -24.76 -33.23
CA LEU A 480 -17.19 -23.72 -32.55
C LEU A 480 -18.13 -22.99 -33.53
N SER A 481 -19.26 -22.52 -33.00
CA SER A 481 -20.15 -21.64 -33.74
C SER A 481 -19.46 -20.29 -34.07
N PRO A 482 -19.88 -19.56 -35.12
CA PRO A 482 -19.37 -18.22 -35.38
C PRO A 482 -19.49 -17.27 -34.19
N THR A 483 -20.58 -17.36 -33.42
CA THR A 483 -20.81 -16.54 -32.20
C THR A 483 -19.84 -16.90 -31.07
N ASP A 484 -19.51 -18.21 -30.90
CA ASP A 484 -18.53 -18.62 -29.91
C ASP A 484 -17.10 -18.19 -30.31
N ASN A 485 -16.77 -18.28 -31.59
CA ASN A 485 -15.52 -17.77 -32.13
C ASN A 485 -15.39 -16.25 -31.93
N LEU A 486 -16.47 -15.48 -32.16
CA LEU A 486 -16.49 -14.05 -31.87
C LEU A 486 -16.31 -13.76 -30.37
N THR A 487 -16.87 -14.60 -29.50
CA THR A 487 -16.69 -14.50 -28.04
C THR A 487 -15.22 -14.70 -27.66
N LEU A 488 -14.53 -15.70 -28.24
CA LEU A 488 -13.08 -15.90 -28.06
C LEU A 488 -12.26 -14.70 -28.53
N GLU A 489 -12.56 -14.16 -29.73
CA GLU A 489 -11.85 -12.99 -30.25
C GLU A 489 -12.08 -11.75 -29.38
N SER A 490 -13.32 -11.51 -28.96
CA SER A 490 -13.65 -10.36 -28.09
C SER A 490 -12.99 -10.47 -26.72
N ALA A 491 -12.94 -11.65 -26.13
CA ALA A 491 -12.22 -11.90 -24.90
C ALA A 491 -10.71 -11.71 -25.05
N LYS A 492 -10.15 -12.15 -26.20
CA LYS A 492 -8.76 -11.90 -26.56
C LYS A 492 -8.46 -10.39 -26.65
N MET A 493 -9.35 -9.61 -27.28
CA MET A 493 -9.23 -8.14 -27.33
C MET A 493 -9.24 -7.54 -25.93
N ILE A 494 -10.11 -8.01 -25.03
CA ILE A 494 -10.13 -7.53 -23.66
C ILE A 494 -8.79 -7.86 -22.97
N ARG A 495 -8.28 -9.07 -23.10
CA ARG A 495 -7.00 -9.48 -22.48
C ARG A 495 -5.81 -8.69 -23.03
N GLU A 496 -5.66 -8.65 -24.36
CA GLU A 496 -4.46 -8.16 -25.02
C GLU A 496 -4.51 -6.64 -25.30
N ASP A 497 -5.68 -6.11 -25.67
CA ASP A 497 -5.83 -4.73 -26.08
C ASP A 497 -6.28 -3.82 -24.93
N PHE A 498 -6.87 -4.39 -23.86
CA PHE A 498 -7.31 -3.63 -22.70
C PHE A 498 -6.55 -3.96 -21.41
N LEU A 499 -6.53 -5.23 -20.97
CA LEU A 499 -5.94 -5.59 -19.68
C LEU A 499 -4.41 -5.55 -19.69
N GLN A 500 -3.78 -5.98 -20.79
CA GLN A 500 -2.34 -5.89 -20.92
C GLN A 500 -1.90 -4.43 -21.02
N GLN A 501 -1.02 -4.02 -20.12
CA GLN A 501 -0.55 -2.64 -20.00
C GLN A 501 0.97 -2.63 -19.80
N ASN A 502 1.67 -1.83 -20.62
CA ASN A 502 3.12 -1.78 -20.58
C ASN A 502 3.60 -0.65 -19.66
N ALA A 503 4.18 -1.00 -18.52
CA ALA A 503 4.70 -0.06 -17.54
C ALA A 503 5.89 0.80 -18.03
N PHE A 504 6.54 0.39 -19.14
CA PHE A 504 7.72 1.06 -19.70
C PHE A 504 7.40 1.90 -20.95
N LEU A 505 6.15 1.87 -21.42
CA LEU A 505 5.72 2.66 -22.57
C LEU A 505 4.97 3.91 -22.08
N GLU A 506 5.49 5.08 -22.37
CA GLU A 506 4.99 6.38 -21.89
C GLU A 506 3.47 6.54 -22.04
N ASN A 507 2.91 6.21 -23.20
CA ASN A 507 1.48 6.35 -23.47
C ASN A 507 0.61 5.20 -22.95
N ASP A 508 1.20 4.15 -22.35
CA ASP A 508 0.46 2.97 -21.84
C ASP A 508 0.68 2.71 -20.35
N GLN A 509 1.71 3.29 -19.72
CA GLN A 509 2.00 3.09 -18.29
C GLN A 509 0.90 3.61 -17.36
N TYR A 510 0.11 4.59 -17.83
CA TYR A 510 -1.00 5.20 -17.11
C TYR A 510 -2.20 5.41 -18.05
N SER A 511 -3.39 5.11 -17.57
CA SER A 511 -4.65 5.33 -18.29
C SER A 511 -5.66 5.97 -17.34
N SER A 512 -6.20 7.16 -17.70
CA SER A 512 -7.26 7.80 -16.91
C SER A 512 -8.57 6.98 -16.96
N PHE A 513 -9.44 7.14 -15.98
CA PHE A 513 -10.73 6.45 -15.94
C PHE A 513 -11.57 6.66 -17.20
N ASP A 514 -11.65 7.90 -17.70
CA ASP A 514 -12.39 8.21 -18.93
C ASP A 514 -11.81 7.44 -20.12
N ARG A 515 -10.50 7.42 -20.27
CA ARG A 515 -9.82 6.67 -21.33
C ARG A 515 -10.06 5.15 -21.20
N GLN A 516 -10.03 4.63 -19.97
CA GLN A 516 -10.36 3.21 -19.71
C GLN A 516 -11.80 2.90 -20.12
N ALA A 517 -12.75 3.74 -19.71
CA ALA A 517 -14.16 3.57 -20.05
C ALA A 517 -14.41 3.57 -21.56
N ARG A 518 -13.82 4.53 -22.28
CA ARG A 518 -13.95 4.66 -23.72
C ARG A 518 -13.30 3.51 -24.50
N LEU A 519 -12.11 3.06 -24.07
CA LEU A 519 -11.45 1.92 -24.71
C LEU A 519 -12.25 0.61 -24.53
N LEU A 520 -12.76 0.37 -23.34
CA LEU A 520 -13.61 -0.81 -23.09
C LEU A 520 -14.92 -0.75 -23.90
N GLU A 521 -15.54 0.42 -23.95
CA GLU A 521 -16.74 0.65 -24.75
C GLU A 521 -16.49 0.35 -26.23
N LEU A 522 -15.39 0.81 -26.80
CA LEU A 522 -14.99 0.57 -28.18
C LEU A 522 -14.85 -0.94 -28.49
N ILE A 523 -14.22 -1.70 -27.59
CA ILE A 523 -14.08 -3.16 -27.74
C ILE A 523 -15.44 -3.86 -27.69
N LEU A 524 -16.31 -3.48 -26.73
CA LEU A 524 -17.64 -4.08 -26.60
C LEU A 524 -18.56 -3.68 -27.76
N ARG A 525 -18.44 -2.46 -28.29
CA ARG A 525 -19.16 -2.01 -29.48
C ARG A 525 -18.79 -2.81 -30.70
N TYR A 526 -17.48 -3.11 -30.89
CA TYR A 526 -17.02 -4.00 -31.96
C TYR A 526 -17.74 -5.36 -31.89
N LYS A 527 -17.82 -5.96 -30.69
CA LYS A 527 -18.52 -7.22 -30.49
C LYS A 527 -19.99 -7.13 -30.88
N ASP A 528 -20.70 -6.08 -30.41
CA ASP A 528 -22.13 -5.90 -30.67
C ASP A 528 -22.42 -5.76 -32.17
N LEU A 529 -21.61 -4.99 -32.88
CA LEU A 529 -21.74 -4.81 -34.31
C LEU A 529 -21.43 -6.10 -35.10
N CYS A 530 -20.40 -6.84 -34.68
CA CYS A 530 -20.06 -8.14 -35.30
C CYS A 530 -21.15 -9.18 -35.05
N ASP A 531 -21.74 -9.25 -33.84
CA ASP A 531 -22.88 -10.12 -33.55
C ASP A 531 -24.08 -9.82 -34.50
N ALA A 532 -24.39 -8.54 -34.69
CA ALA A 532 -25.44 -8.12 -35.59
C ALA A 532 -25.14 -8.46 -37.07
N ALA A 533 -23.89 -8.32 -37.51
CA ALA A 533 -23.45 -8.68 -38.85
C ALA A 533 -23.49 -10.19 -39.09
N ILE A 534 -23.04 -11.01 -38.13
CA ILE A 534 -23.10 -12.48 -38.19
C ILE A 534 -24.58 -12.94 -38.28
N ALA A 535 -25.48 -12.32 -37.54
CA ALA A 535 -26.94 -12.62 -37.64
C ALA A 535 -27.53 -12.33 -39.04
N ARG A 536 -26.87 -11.45 -39.83
CA ARG A 536 -27.20 -11.14 -41.22
C ARG A 536 -26.43 -12.03 -42.22
N GLY A 537 -25.63 -12.98 -41.73
CA GLY A 537 -24.89 -13.93 -42.55
C GLY A 537 -23.43 -13.55 -42.86
N ALA A 538 -22.90 -12.50 -42.24
CA ALA A 538 -21.53 -12.06 -42.47
C ALA A 538 -20.50 -13.13 -42.07
N ASP A 539 -19.45 -13.28 -42.91
CA ASP A 539 -18.32 -14.16 -42.61
C ASP A 539 -17.46 -13.56 -41.49
N ILE A 540 -17.29 -14.34 -40.44
CA ILE A 540 -16.50 -13.95 -39.26
C ILE A 540 -15.03 -13.63 -39.61
N TRP A 541 -14.44 -14.32 -40.57
CA TRP A 541 -13.05 -14.09 -40.97
C TRP A 541 -12.88 -12.75 -41.70
N LYS A 542 -13.90 -12.32 -42.48
CA LYS A 542 -13.91 -10.97 -43.07
C LYS A 542 -14.00 -9.91 -41.97
N LEU A 543 -14.80 -10.13 -40.91
CA LEU A 543 -14.92 -9.22 -39.75
C LEU A 543 -13.62 -9.10 -38.96
N TYR A 544 -12.83 -10.16 -38.82
CA TYR A 544 -11.52 -10.11 -38.17
C TYR A 544 -10.47 -9.36 -39.01
N ALA A 545 -10.63 -9.33 -40.29
CA ALA A 545 -9.65 -8.73 -41.23
C ALA A 545 -9.84 -7.22 -41.44
N ILE A 546 -10.90 -6.60 -40.89
CA ILE A 546 -11.15 -5.16 -41.06
C ILE A 546 -10.04 -4.31 -40.44
N ALA A 547 -9.71 -3.19 -41.05
CA ALA A 547 -8.63 -2.30 -40.56
C ALA A 547 -8.93 -1.72 -39.17
N ALA A 548 -10.21 -1.47 -38.85
CA ALA A 548 -10.63 -0.96 -37.56
C ALA A 548 -10.29 -1.92 -36.41
N ARG A 549 -10.35 -3.26 -36.61
CA ARG A 549 -9.94 -4.25 -35.60
C ARG A 549 -8.47 -4.06 -35.19
N ALA A 550 -7.58 -3.85 -36.16
CA ALA A 550 -6.17 -3.60 -35.92
C ALA A 550 -5.92 -2.22 -35.29
N ALA A 551 -6.77 -1.24 -35.61
CA ALA A 551 -6.70 0.09 -34.98
C ALA A 551 -7.10 0.04 -33.50
N ILE A 552 -8.13 -0.74 -33.12
CA ILE A 552 -8.52 -0.97 -31.71
C ILE A 552 -7.33 -1.55 -30.94
N GLY A 553 -6.61 -2.53 -31.48
CA GLY A 553 -5.44 -3.13 -30.82
C GLY A 553 -4.32 -2.13 -30.50
N ARG A 554 -4.24 -1.04 -31.26
CA ARG A 554 -3.26 0.05 -31.05
C ARG A 554 -3.81 1.22 -30.23
N ALA A 555 -5.09 1.27 -29.97
CA ALA A 555 -5.75 2.39 -29.29
C ALA A 555 -5.17 2.68 -27.90
N LYS A 556 -4.71 1.63 -27.17
CA LYS A 556 -4.09 1.78 -25.84
C LYS A 556 -2.79 2.61 -25.85
N THR A 557 -2.11 2.74 -26.99
CA THR A 557 -0.84 3.48 -27.12
C THR A 557 -0.98 4.89 -27.68
N VAL A 558 -2.20 5.33 -27.95
CA VAL A 558 -2.49 6.70 -28.43
C VAL A 558 -2.16 7.71 -27.32
N PRO A 559 -1.53 8.87 -27.64
CA PRO A 559 -1.26 9.90 -26.64
C PRO A 559 -2.52 10.42 -25.95
N ALA A 560 -2.36 10.84 -24.68
CA ALA A 560 -3.47 11.30 -23.84
C ALA A 560 -4.18 12.54 -24.41
N GLU A 561 -3.48 13.40 -25.17
CA GLU A 561 -4.05 14.62 -25.73
C GLU A 561 -4.96 14.37 -26.95
N SER A 562 -4.82 13.22 -27.61
CA SER A 562 -5.48 12.93 -28.90
C SER A 562 -6.41 11.71 -28.88
N TYR A 563 -6.49 10.98 -27.77
CA TYR A 563 -7.23 9.72 -27.75
C TYR A 563 -8.73 9.89 -28.06
N GLN A 564 -9.34 10.99 -27.65
CA GLN A 564 -10.79 11.21 -27.87
C GLN A 564 -11.12 11.26 -29.37
N ASP A 565 -10.35 12.04 -30.15
CA ASP A 565 -10.55 12.17 -31.59
C ASP A 565 -10.21 10.86 -32.31
N VAL A 566 -9.12 10.21 -31.90
CA VAL A 566 -8.70 8.94 -32.50
C VAL A 566 -9.70 7.83 -32.24
N TYR A 567 -10.23 7.73 -31.00
CA TYR A 567 -11.22 6.70 -30.68
C TYR A 567 -12.55 6.94 -31.43
N ALA A 568 -12.99 8.20 -31.57
CA ALA A 568 -14.16 8.53 -32.36
C ALA A 568 -13.99 8.17 -33.84
N GLN A 569 -12.79 8.39 -34.39
CA GLN A 569 -12.49 7.98 -35.78
C GLN A 569 -12.48 6.45 -35.94
N ILE A 570 -11.87 5.72 -34.98
CA ILE A 570 -11.88 4.25 -34.99
C ILE A 570 -13.32 3.72 -34.91
N GLU A 571 -14.17 4.33 -34.11
CA GLU A 571 -15.59 3.94 -33.98
C GLU A 571 -16.34 4.12 -35.30
N ALA A 572 -16.19 5.27 -35.95
CA ALA A 572 -16.80 5.55 -37.23
C ALA A 572 -16.32 4.59 -38.33
N ASP A 573 -15.01 4.36 -38.43
CA ASP A 573 -14.40 3.43 -39.40
C ASP A 573 -14.91 1.99 -39.15
N MET A 574 -15.03 1.58 -37.89
CA MET A 574 -15.51 0.27 -37.46
C MET A 574 -16.98 0.05 -37.90
N GLU A 575 -17.85 1.02 -37.63
CA GLU A 575 -19.25 0.95 -38.02
C GLU A 575 -19.40 0.84 -39.54
N GLN A 576 -18.65 1.64 -40.31
CA GLN A 576 -18.67 1.60 -41.75
C GLN A 576 -18.18 0.24 -42.29
N GLN A 577 -16.99 -0.23 -41.84
CA GLN A 577 -16.38 -1.45 -42.36
C GLN A 577 -17.20 -2.71 -42.03
N ILE A 578 -17.78 -2.79 -40.82
CA ILE A 578 -18.63 -3.93 -40.44
C ILE A 578 -19.93 -3.92 -41.27
N GLU A 579 -20.55 -2.74 -41.49
CA GLU A 579 -21.75 -2.63 -42.31
C GLU A 579 -21.49 -2.98 -43.77
N GLU A 580 -20.30 -2.66 -44.32
CA GLU A 580 -19.89 -3.09 -45.65
C GLU A 580 -19.83 -4.62 -45.75
N VAL A 581 -19.18 -5.30 -44.79
CA VAL A 581 -19.10 -6.77 -44.75
C VAL A 581 -20.49 -7.40 -44.63
N ALA A 582 -21.38 -6.81 -43.82
CA ALA A 582 -22.75 -7.33 -43.67
C ALA A 582 -23.58 -7.19 -44.96
N LYS A 583 -23.46 -6.08 -45.69
CA LYS A 583 -24.12 -5.87 -46.98
C LYS A 583 -23.61 -6.81 -48.08
N GLU A 584 -22.29 -7.10 -48.08
CA GLU A 584 -21.74 -8.09 -49.01
C GLU A 584 -22.40 -9.47 -48.80
N ALA A 585 -22.54 -9.89 -47.54
CA ALA A 585 -23.14 -11.16 -47.21
C ALA A 585 -24.64 -11.24 -47.57
N GLU A 586 -25.38 -10.13 -47.51
CA GLU A 586 -26.79 -10.08 -47.95
C GLU A 586 -26.95 -10.12 -49.48
N ALA A 587 -25.90 -9.74 -50.20
CA ALA A 587 -25.89 -9.73 -51.67
C ALA A 587 -25.40 -11.05 -52.30
N GLU A 588 -24.65 -11.89 -51.54
CA GLU A 588 -24.26 -13.26 -51.88
C GLU A 588 -25.42 -14.27 -51.64
#